data_6c7b49490a5c222cd9c1341d5f5b866f
#
_entry.id   6c7b49490a5c222cd9c1341d5f5b866f
#
_cell.length_a   1.000
_cell.length_b   1.000
_cell.length_c   1.000
_cell.angle_alpha   90.00
_cell.angle_beta   90.00
_cell.angle_gamma   90.00
#
_symmetry.space_group_name_H-M   'P 1'
#
loop_
_entity.id
_entity.type
_entity.pdbx_description
1 polymer ?
#
loop_
_entity_poly.entity_id
_entity_poly.type
_entity_poly.pdbx_seq_one_letter_code
_entity_poly.pdbx_strand_id
1 'polypeptide(L)'
;MKQNIMIQGTMSSAGKSLICAALCRIFTQDGFKTAPFKSQNMALNSFITEDGAEMGRAQVMQAEAAKIRPDARMNPILLKPTSDVGSQVIVNGHVLGNMPAASYFKYKKQLVPEIMKAYRSLEEEYDIIVIEGAGSPAEINLKKNDIVNMGMAKMVDAPVLLAGDIDRGGVFAQLYGTVALLEEEERSRVKGLIINKFRGDVEILKPGLATLEELTKIPVAGVIPWIYAKLDDEDSLAPRLSRVQAGAGVDIAVVRLPHISNFTDFNPLEQQPGISLRYAGDVKTFGQPDMVIVPGSKNTMSDLKWMRQNGMEAAMLKLAAANVPVLGICGGYQMLGESIEDPDGEEEGGSLHGMGLLPVRTVFEKEKVQTRVTGEILQNPGAGDGLFAALCGSVFSGYEIHMGHTTGNGKNSFSRIRTLTNGSTEAEEDWQADGAVCGNVAGTYVHGLFEDGSLTKNLCSALLSKKGICAEALTQDYAAFKESQYDLLAAEVRKALDMEQIYRMMEKQEGDR
;
A
#
# COMPACT_ATOMS: atom_id res chain seq x y z
N MET A 1 30.43 -0.07 10.15
CA MET A 1 30.57 -1.17 9.16
C MET A 1 29.22 -1.29 8.49
N LYS A 2 29.15 -1.35 7.15
CA LYS A 2 27.85 -1.47 6.43
C LYS A 2 27.35 -2.90 6.55
N GLN A 3 26.12 -3.07 6.96
CA GLN A 3 25.49 -4.36 7.24
C GLN A 3 24.18 -4.50 6.46
N ASN A 4 23.76 -5.71 6.21
CA ASN A 4 22.46 -6.02 5.64
C ASN A 4 21.89 -7.31 6.24
N ILE A 5 20.57 -7.48 6.10
CA ILE A 5 19.85 -8.70 6.45
C ILE A 5 18.67 -8.85 5.52
N MET A 6 18.36 -10.07 5.13
CA MET A 6 17.26 -10.33 4.21
C MET A 6 16.19 -11.23 4.85
N ILE A 7 14.94 -10.81 4.77
CA ILE A 7 13.79 -11.59 5.21
C ILE A 7 13.13 -12.24 4.00
N GLN A 8 13.13 -13.56 3.97
CA GLN A 8 12.41 -14.34 2.97
C GLN A 8 11.26 -15.12 3.64
N GLY A 9 10.29 -15.55 2.87
CA GLY A 9 9.15 -16.31 3.40
C GLY A 9 8.96 -17.63 2.66
N THR A 10 8.39 -18.61 3.31
CA THR A 10 8.01 -19.89 2.67
C THR A 10 6.87 -19.72 1.67
N MET A 11 6.17 -18.58 1.72
CA MET A 11 5.02 -18.26 0.85
C MET A 11 4.73 -16.75 0.85
N SER A 12 3.84 -16.32 -0.04
CA SER A 12 3.22 -14.99 0.07
C SER A 12 2.45 -14.87 1.38
N SER A 13 2.32 -13.64 1.89
CA SER A 13 1.64 -13.34 3.16
C SER A 13 2.21 -14.03 4.42
N ALA A 14 3.43 -14.59 4.36
CA ALA A 14 4.11 -15.13 5.55
C ALA A 14 4.47 -14.06 6.60
N GLY A 15 4.24 -12.77 6.29
CA GLY A 15 4.47 -11.64 7.19
C GLY A 15 5.84 -10.97 7.02
N LYS A 16 6.50 -11.20 5.88
CA LYS A 16 7.82 -10.59 5.57
C LYS A 16 7.82 -9.07 5.77
N SER A 17 6.84 -8.38 5.20
CA SER A 17 6.77 -6.90 5.21
C SER A 17 6.68 -6.34 6.62
N LEU A 18 5.88 -6.96 7.51
CA LEU A 18 5.79 -6.57 8.92
C LEU A 18 7.07 -6.89 9.69
N ILE A 19 7.72 -8.04 9.43
CA ILE A 19 9.00 -8.39 10.06
C ILE A 19 10.08 -7.39 9.62
N CYS A 20 10.13 -7.01 8.34
CA CYS A 20 11.04 -5.99 7.83
C CYS A 20 10.78 -4.62 8.50
N ALA A 21 9.52 -4.20 8.62
CA ALA A 21 9.16 -2.96 9.29
C ALA A 21 9.58 -2.98 10.78
N ALA A 22 9.35 -4.11 11.46
CA ALA A 22 9.80 -4.28 12.84
C ALA A 22 11.31 -4.15 12.98
N LEU A 23 12.08 -4.83 12.12
CA LEU A 23 13.55 -4.77 12.16
C LEU A 23 14.06 -3.37 11.80
N CYS A 24 13.46 -2.70 10.81
CA CYS A 24 13.77 -1.30 10.51
C CYS A 24 13.58 -0.42 11.75
N ARG A 25 12.45 -0.57 12.46
CA ARG A 25 12.19 0.19 13.69
C ARG A 25 13.14 -0.18 14.82
N ILE A 26 13.40 -1.48 15.04
CA ILE A 26 14.31 -1.99 16.06
C ILE A 26 15.71 -1.42 15.86
N PHE A 27 16.29 -1.55 14.68
CA PHE A 27 17.63 -1.05 14.40
C PHE A 27 17.73 0.47 14.53
N THR A 28 16.67 1.20 14.13
CA THR A 28 16.60 2.64 14.32
C THR A 28 16.54 3.02 15.81
N GLN A 29 15.77 2.29 16.63
CA GLN A 29 15.75 2.48 18.09
C GLN A 29 17.10 2.18 18.75
N ASP A 30 17.88 1.25 18.18
CA ASP A 30 19.23 0.89 18.63
C ASP A 30 20.31 1.86 18.14
N GLY A 31 19.91 2.92 17.39
CA GLY A 31 20.78 4.04 16.98
C GLY A 31 21.42 3.89 15.61
N PHE A 32 21.05 2.87 14.82
CA PHE A 32 21.56 2.70 13.46
C PHE A 32 20.73 3.51 12.43
N LYS A 33 21.39 4.07 11.44
CA LYS A 33 20.72 4.59 10.25
C LYS A 33 20.27 3.40 9.39
N THR A 34 18.98 3.17 9.35
CA THR A 34 18.41 1.97 8.70
C THR A 34 17.55 2.35 7.51
N ALA A 35 17.65 1.59 6.42
CA ALA A 35 16.73 1.69 5.28
C ALA A 35 16.17 0.33 4.88
N PRO A 36 14.91 0.26 4.44
CA PRO A 36 14.35 -0.92 3.79
C PRO A 36 14.83 -1.03 2.34
N PHE A 37 14.76 -2.25 1.79
CA PHE A 37 14.97 -2.50 0.37
C PHE A 37 14.16 -3.68 -0.13
N LYS A 38 13.53 -3.55 -1.28
CA LYS A 38 12.90 -4.65 -2.00
C LYS A 38 13.17 -4.48 -3.48
N SER A 39 13.99 -5.33 -4.04
CA SER A 39 14.47 -5.20 -5.43
C SER A 39 13.33 -5.11 -6.44
N GLN A 40 12.26 -5.90 -6.25
CA GLN A 40 11.05 -5.88 -7.06
C GLN A 40 9.84 -6.09 -6.17
N ASN A 41 8.82 -5.24 -6.32
CA ASN A 41 7.51 -5.43 -5.72
C ASN A 41 6.43 -5.61 -6.80
N MET A 42 5.35 -6.30 -6.47
CA MET A 42 4.14 -6.41 -7.29
C MET A 42 2.96 -6.01 -6.41
N ALA A 43 2.43 -4.81 -6.63
CA ALA A 43 1.34 -4.26 -5.82
C ALA A 43 0.52 -3.24 -6.61
N LEU A 44 -0.78 -3.14 -6.30
CA LEU A 44 -1.66 -2.06 -6.78
C LEU A 44 -1.61 -0.84 -5.87
N ASN A 45 -1.23 -1.04 -4.61
CA ASN A 45 -0.99 0.04 -3.65
C ASN A 45 0.38 0.68 -3.91
N SER A 46 0.38 1.95 -4.25
CA SER A 46 1.60 2.72 -4.47
C SER A 46 1.52 4.10 -3.80
N PHE A 47 2.64 4.78 -3.79
CA PHE A 47 2.84 6.08 -3.17
C PHE A 47 3.76 6.90 -4.06
N ILE A 48 3.59 8.22 -4.04
CA ILE A 48 4.48 9.15 -4.75
C ILE A 48 5.39 9.82 -3.73
N THR A 49 6.69 9.70 -3.94
CA THR A 49 7.73 10.34 -3.12
C THR A 49 7.78 11.85 -3.33
N GLU A 50 8.54 12.57 -2.52
CA GLU A 50 8.65 14.03 -2.61
C GLU A 50 9.24 14.52 -3.95
N ASP A 51 10.05 13.69 -4.60
CA ASP A 51 10.64 13.95 -5.92
C ASP A 51 9.78 13.46 -7.09
N GLY A 52 8.54 13.01 -6.82
CA GLY A 52 7.57 12.59 -7.85
C GLY A 52 7.76 11.16 -8.33
N ALA A 53 8.59 10.35 -7.69
CA ALA A 53 8.81 8.96 -8.06
C ALA A 53 7.79 8.02 -7.42
N GLU A 54 7.38 6.97 -8.12
CA GLU A 54 6.40 5.99 -7.63
C GLU A 54 7.07 4.78 -6.99
N MET A 55 6.61 4.37 -5.81
CA MET A 55 7.08 3.16 -5.12
C MET A 55 5.95 2.39 -4.43
N GLY A 56 6.21 1.12 -4.07
CA GLY A 56 5.24 0.27 -3.39
C GLY A 56 4.98 0.71 -1.94
N ARG A 57 3.72 0.67 -1.51
CA ARG A 57 3.29 1.10 -0.16
C ARG A 57 3.96 0.31 0.97
N ALA A 58 4.31 -0.95 0.77
CA ALA A 58 5.01 -1.74 1.79
C ALA A 58 6.38 -1.14 2.16
N GLN A 59 7.14 -0.65 1.19
CA GLN A 59 8.43 -0.03 1.44
C GLN A 59 8.28 1.39 2.02
N VAL A 60 7.18 2.08 1.73
CA VAL A 60 6.80 3.32 2.42
C VAL A 60 6.59 3.06 3.92
N MET A 61 5.77 2.06 4.27
CA MET A 61 5.55 1.64 5.66
C MET A 61 6.87 1.28 6.38
N GLN A 62 7.78 0.60 5.69
CA GLN A 62 9.08 0.23 6.25
C GLN A 62 10.02 1.44 6.42
N ALA A 63 9.98 2.41 5.50
CA ALA A 63 10.71 3.66 5.62
C ALA A 63 10.17 4.52 6.78
N GLU A 64 8.85 4.62 6.92
CA GLU A 64 8.21 5.26 8.07
C GLU A 64 8.60 4.58 9.39
N ALA A 65 8.63 3.23 9.42
CA ALA A 65 9.12 2.48 10.57
C ALA A 65 10.57 2.83 10.93
N ALA A 66 11.42 3.02 9.93
CA ALA A 66 12.81 3.47 10.11
C ALA A 66 12.95 4.98 10.41
N LYS A 67 11.85 5.73 10.47
CA LYS A 67 11.81 7.19 10.65
C LYS A 67 12.57 7.96 9.56
N ILE A 68 12.55 7.47 8.35
CA ILE A 68 13.14 8.11 7.17
C ILE A 68 12.08 8.38 6.11
N ARG A 69 12.38 9.31 5.21
CA ARG A 69 11.49 9.61 4.07
C ARG A 69 11.48 8.45 3.08
N PRO A 70 10.33 8.11 2.52
CA PRO A 70 10.24 7.16 1.41
C PRO A 70 11.05 7.64 0.21
N ASP A 71 11.78 6.71 -0.42
CA ASP A 71 12.66 6.96 -1.57
C ASP A 71 12.52 5.79 -2.55
N ALA A 72 12.34 6.08 -3.84
CA ALA A 72 12.12 5.06 -4.87
C ALA A 72 13.29 4.06 -4.99
N ARG A 73 14.50 4.45 -4.56
CA ARG A 73 15.66 3.54 -4.46
C ARG A 73 15.39 2.34 -3.55
N MET A 74 14.48 2.46 -2.58
CA MET A 74 14.08 1.38 -1.68
C MET A 74 13.24 0.31 -2.37
N ASN A 75 12.62 0.66 -3.51
CA ASN A 75 11.86 -0.25 -4.36
C ASN A 75 12.08 0.07 -5.84
N PRO A 76 13.26 -0.26 -6.40
CA PRO A 76 13.64 0.16 -7.75
C PRO A 76 12.76 -0.42 -8.86
N ILE A 77 12.13 -1.57 -8.63
CA ILE A 77 11.21 -2.17 -9.61
C ILE A 77 9.84 -2.37 -8.96
N LEU A 78 8.83 -1.72 -9.54
CA LEU A 78 7.43 -1.93 -9.15
C LEU A 78 6.63 -2.44 -10.36
N LEU A 79 5.90 -3.52 -10.16
CA LEU A 79 4.98 -4.08 -11.14
C LEU A 79 3.55 -3.81 -10.68
N LYS A 80 2.75 -3.17 -11.54
CA LYS A 80 1.31 -2.97 -11.30
C LYS A 80 0.53 -3.84 -12.28
N PRO A 81 -0.10 -4.93 -11.83
CA PRO A 81 -0.94 -5.76 -12.67
C PRO A 81 -2.02 -4.92 -13.39
N THR A 82 -2.10 -5.02 -14.71
CA THR A 82 -3.10 -4.34 -15.54
C THR A 82 -4.16 -5.30 -16.06
N SER A 83 -3.79 -6.60 -16.13
CA SER A 83 -4.65 -7.70 -16.56
C SER A 83 -4.10 -9.02 -15.99
N ASP A 84 -4.79 -10.14 -16.23
CA ASP A 84 -4.34 -11.48 -15.82
C ASP A 84 -2.97 -11.87 -16.38
N VAL A 85 -2.52 -11.24 -17.46
CA VAL A 85 -1.30 -11.64 -18.20
C VAL A 85 -0.27 -10.51 -18.38
N GLY A 86 -0.52 -9.32 -17.86
CA GLY A 86 0.35 -8.16 -18.06
C GLY A 86 0.47 -7.24 -16.85
N SER A 87 1.56 -6.48 -16.84
CA SER A 87 1.82 -5.48 -15.80
C SER A 87 2.43 -4.21 -16.39
N GLN A 88 2.09 -3.07 -15.83
CA GLN A 88 2.86 -1.84 -15.99
C GLN A 88 4.15 -1.99 -15.20
N VAL A 89 5.28 -1.82 -15.86
CA VAL A 89 6.62 -1.91 -15.27
C VAL A 89 7.10 -0.50 -14.95
N ILE A 90 7.45 -0.28 -13.69
CA ILE A 90 7.97 0.99 -13.18
C ILE A 90 9.40 0.73 -12.70
N VAL A 91 10.35 1.55 -13.14
CA VAL A 91 11.77 1.44 -12.82
C VAL A 91 12.23 2.74 -12.19
N ASN A 92 12.80 2.67 -10.99
CA ASN A 92 13.25 3.84 -10.21
C ASN A 92 12.16 4.94 -10.13
N GLY A 93 10.90 4.52 -9.95
CA GLY A 93 9.75 5.40 -9.81
C GLY A 93 9.11 5.90 -11.11
N HIS A 94 9.66 5.57 -12.28
CA HIS A 94 9.16 6.02 -13.57
C HIS A 94 8.64 4.87 -14.44
N VAL A 95 7.55 5.13 -15.18
CA VAL A 95 6.95 4.11 -16.05
C VAL A 95 7.88 3.77 -17.20
N LEU A 96 8.27 2.49 -17.31
CA LEU A 96 9.01 1.96 -18.45
C LEU A 96 8.05 1.54 -19.59
N GLY A 97 6.88 1.01 -19.25
CA GLY A 97 5.85 0.58 -20.19
C GLY A 97 5.04 -0.60 -19.69
N ASN A 98 4.06 -1.02 -20.49
CA ASN A 98 3.26 -2.21 -20.21
C ASN A 98 3.93 -3.44 -20.84
N MET A 99 4.05 -4.53 -20.08
CA MET A 99 4.69 -5.76 -20.54
C MET A 99 3.85 -6.99 -20.19
N PRO A 100 3.65 -7.93 -21.15
CA PRO A 100 3.16 -9.27 -20.82
C PRO A 100 4.13 -9.98 -19.87
N ALA A 101 3.62 -10.80 -18.94
CA ALA A 101 4.41 -11.51 -17.95
C ALA A 101 5.56 -12.33 -18.55
N ALA A 102 5.31 -13.02 -19.69
CA ALA A 102 6.34 -13.80 -20.38
C ALA A 102 7.49 -12.94 -20.95
N SER A 103 7.18 -11.72 -21.41
CA SER A 103 8.17 -10.76 -21.91
C SER A 103 8.98 -10.18 -20.75
N TYR A 104 8.30 -9.78 -19.67
CA TYR A 104 8.96 -9.29 -18.46
C TYR A 104 9.89 -10.34 -17.86
N PHE A 105 9.49 -11.62 -17.82
CA PHE A 105 10.33 -12.70 -17.29
C PHE A 105 11.68 -12.83 -18.01
N LYS A 106 11.71 -12.54 -19.31
CA LYS A 106 12.96 -12.52 -20.10
C LYS A 106 13.74 -11.23 -19.88
N TYR A 107 13.03 -10.12 -19.70
CA TYR A 107 13.62 -8.79 -19.61
C TYR A 107 14.22 -8.48 -18.24
N LYS A 108 13.64 -9.00 -17.14
CA LYS A 108 13.95 -8.59 -15.77
C LYS A 108 15.45 -8.69 -15.39
N LYS A 109 16.22 -9.58 -16.00
CA LYS A 109 17.68 -9.63 -15.77
C LYS A 109 18.43 -8.39 -16.26
N GLN A 110 17.88 -7.69 -17.24
CA GLN A 110 18.47 -6.44 -17.74
C GLN A 110 18.31 -5.30 -16.74
N LEU A 111 17.40 -5.46 -15.75
CA LEU A 111 17.17 -4.49 -14.69
C LEU A 111 18.12 -4.65 -13.50
N VAL A 112 18.95 -5.72 -13.46
CA VAL A 112 19.92 -5.93 -12.37
C VAL A 112 20.87 -4.74 -12.15
N PRO A 113 21.41 -4.08 -13.19
CA PRO A 113 22.25 -2.89 -13.00
C PRO A 113 21.51 -1.75 -12.26
N GLU A 114 20.23 -1.52 -12.57
CA GLU A 114 19.41 -0.49 -11.91
C GLU A 114 19.13 -0.87 -10.44
N ILE A 115 18.82 -2.14 -10.18
CA ILE A 115 18.64 -2.66 -8.81
C ILE A 115 19.92 -2.44 -8.00
N MET A 116 21.07 -2.82 -8.55
CA MET A 116 22.36 -2.70 -7.84
C MET A 116 22.81 -1.27 -7.66
N LYS A 117 22.50 -0.39 -8.61
CA LYS A 117 22.76 1.06 -8.49
C LYS A 117 21.97 1.64 -7.32
N ALA A 118 20.67 1.34 -7.25
CA ALA A 118 19.80 1.78 -6.15
C ALA A 118 20.28 1.24 -4.78
N TYR A 119 20.56 -0.07 -4.72
CA TYR A 119 21.06 -0.71 -3.50
C TYR A 119 22.37 -0.09 -2.99
N ARG A 120 23.38 0.06 -3.85
CA ARG A 120 24.68 0.61 -3.47
C ARG A 120 24.58 2.06 -3.01
N SER A 121 23.73 2.87 -3.67
CA SER A 121 23.47 4.24 -3.24
C SER A 121 22.89 4.30 -1.83
N LEU A 122 21.95 3.42 -1.48
CA LEU A 122 21.42 3.32 -0.11
C LEU A 122 22.49 2.80 0.86
N GLU A 123 23.27 1.80 0.46
CA GLU A 123 24.37 1.26 1.29
C GLU A 123 25.42 2.33 1.65
N GLU A 124 25.65 3.33 0.79
CA GLU A 124 26.55 4.46 1.10
C GLU A 124 25.99 5.37 2.19
N GLU A 125 24.67 5.52 2.30
CA GLU A 125 23.99 6.47 3.20
C GLU A 125 23.62 5.86 4.55
N TYR A 126 23.27 4.55 4.57
CA TYR A 126 22.71 3.86 5.74
C TYR A 126 23.68 2.84 6.32
N ASP A 127 23.56 2.57 7.61
CA ASP A 127 24.39 1.59 8.34
C ASP A 127 23.87 0.17 8.14
N ILE A 128 22.53 0.00 8.11
CA ILE A 128 21.87 -1.30 7.94
C ILE A 128 20.82 -1.20 6.83
N ILE A 129 20.85 -2.15 5.89
CA ILE A 129 19.80 -2.35 4.89
C ILE A 129 18.99 -3.60 5.24
N VAL A 130 17.69 -3.43 5.49
CA VAL A 130 16.74 -4.53 5.69
C VAL A 130 16.09 -4.89 4.36
N ILE A 131 16.39 -6.06 3.85
CA ILE A 131 15.95 -6.50 2.51
C ILE A 131 14.73 -7.41 2.63
N GLU A 132 13.70 -7.14 1.86
CA GLU A 132 12.51 -7.98 1.76
C GLU A 132 12.53 -8.82 0.49
N GLY A 133 12.33 -10.14 0.62
CA GLY A 133 12.09 -11.05 -0.49
C GLY A 133 10.63 -11.02 -0.97
N ALA A 134 10.35 -11.69 -2.08
CA ALA A 134 9.01 -11.78 -2.65
C ALA A 134 8.57 -13.26 -2.84
N GLY A 135 7.34 -13.60 -2.46
CA GLY A 135 6.84 -14.99 -2.53
C GLY A 135 7.70 -15.95 -1.72
N SER A 136 8.18 -17.01 -2.37
CA SER A 136 9.03 -18.04 -1.78
C SER A 136 10.32 -18.26 -2.60
N PRO A 137 11.48 -18.49 -1.95
CA PRO A 137 12.71 -18.89 -2.65
C PRO A 137 12.65 -20.32 -3.21
N ALA A 138 11.64 -21.09 -2.82
CA ALA A 138 11.42 -22.47 -3.29
C ALA A 138 10.68 -22.57 -4.64
N GLU A 139 10.38 -21.44 -5.30
CA GLU A 139 9.81 -21.41 -6.64
C GLU A 139 10.87 -21.85 -7.68
N ILE A 140 11.16 -23.18 -7.73
CA ILE A 140 12.25 -23.77 -8.51
C ILE A 140 12.15 -23.48 -10.01
N ASN A 141 10.93 -23.31 -10.54
CA ASN A 141 10.65 -22.92 -11.93
C ASN A 141 11.06 -21.47 -12.26
N LEU A 142 11.16 -20.58 -11.27
CA LEU A 142 11.53 -19.17 -11.43
C LEU A 142 13.01 -18.89 -11.09
N LYS A 143 13.71 -19.85 -10.51
CA LYS A 143 15.04 -19.73 -9.91
C LYS A 143 16.11 -19.15 -10.86
N LYS A 144 16.11 -19.60 -12.13
CA LYS A 144 17.11 -19.19 -13.13
C LYS A 144 17.17 -17.67 -13.35
N ASN A 145 16.05 -16.98 -13.12
CA ASN A 145 15.94 -15.52 -13.32
C ASN A 145 15.54 -14.81 -12.00
N ASP A 146 15.89 -15.39 -10.86
CA ASP A 146 15.59 -14.79 -9.57
C ASP A 146 16.44 -13.52 -9.36
N ILE A 147 15.75 -12.41 -9.09
CA ILE A 147 16.32 -11.12 -8.73
C ILE A 147 15.75 -10.60 -7.40
N VAL A 148 14.94 -11.42 -6.69
CA VAL A 148 14.15 -10.96 -5.54
C VAL A 148 14.38 -11.76 -4.26
N ASN A 149 14.78 -13.03 -4.36
CA ASN A 149 15.03 -13.89 -3.20
C ASN A 149 16.52 -14.28 -3.13
N MET A 150 16.88 -15.54 -3.37
CA MET A 150 18.28 -15.98 -3.28
C MET A 150 19.18 -15.30 -4.31
N GLY A 151 18.64 -14.92 -5.48
CA GLY A 151 19.36 -14.11 -6.45
C GLY A 151 19.78 -12.76 -5.87
N MET A 152 18.88 -12.06 -5.18
CA MET A 152 19.20 -10.79 -4.50
C MET A 152 20.16 -11.02 -3.33
N ALA A 153 19.92 -12.04 -2.50
CA ALA A 153 20.80 -12.38 -1.38
C ALA A 153 22.24 -12.63 -1.83
N LYS A 154 22.43 -13.31 -2.96
CA LYS A 154 23.75 -13.55 -3.57
C LYS A 154 24.43 -12.26 -4.06
N MET A 155 23.66 -11.37 -4.72
CA MET A 155 24.21 -10.13 -5.28
C MET A 155 24.80 -9.18 -4.23
N VAL A 156 24.23 -9.19 -3.01
CA VAL A 156 24.62 -8.28 -1.92
C VAL A 156 25.23 -8.98 -0.71
N ASP A 157 25.46 -10.30 -0.85
CA ASP A 157 26.02 -11.14 0.21
C ASP A 157 25.24 -11.03 1.53
N ALA A 158 23.91 -11.14 1.45
CA ALA A 158 23.04 -10.98 2.61
C ALA A 158 22.81 -12.30 3.36
N PRO A 159 22.90 -12.30 4.70
CA PRO A 159 22.34 -13.36 5.51
C PRO A 159 20.81 -13.35 5.43
N VAL A 160 20.20 -14.53 5.41
CA VAL A 160 18.77 -14.71 5.21
C VAL A 160 18.13 -15.26 6.48
N LEU A 161 17.03 -14.63 6.91
CA LEU A 161 16.06 -15.18 7.84
C LEU A 161 14.84 -15.68 7.05
N LEU A 162 14.51 -16.97 7.20
CA LEU A 162 13.38 -17.57 6.50
C LEU A 162 12.17 -17.67 7.43
N ALA A 163 11.09 -16.97 7.10
CA ALA A 163 9.86 -16.91 7.88
C ALA A 163 8.79 -17.87 7.33
N GLY A 164 8.18 -18.66 8.22
CA GLY A 164 7.02 -19.51 7.93
C GLY A 164 5.78 -19.05 8.70
N ASP A 165 4.61 -19.15 8.07
CA ASP A 165 3.30 -18.82 8.66
C ASP A 165 2.71 -20.08 9.31
N ILE A 166 2.56 -20.07 10.65
CA ILE A 166 2.00 -21.22 11.39
C ILE A 166 0.47 -21.21 11.43
N ASP A 167 -0.17 -20.04 11.27
CA ASP A 167 -1.64 -19.90 11.38
C ASP A 167 -2.38 -20.71 10.32
N ARG A 168 -1.76 -20.95 9.16
CA ARG A 168 -2.32 -21.78 8.08
C ARG A 168 -2.05 -23.26 8.21
N GLY A 169 -1.26 -23.68 9.21
CA GLY A 169 -0.81 -25.05 9.39
C GLY A 169 0.33 -25.46 8.46
N GLY A 170 1.02 -26.56 8.82
CA GLY A 170 2.08 -27.15 7.99
C GLY A 170 3.41 -26.39 7.99
N VAL A 171 3.65 -25.46 8.91
CA VAL A 171 4.83 -24.58 8.92
C VAL A 171 6.16 -25.35 8.95
N PHE A 172 6.25 -26.47 9.69
CA PHE A 172 7.46 -27.30 9.73
C PHE A 172 7.79 -27.88 8.36
N ALA A 173 6.78 -28.41 7.66
CA ALA A 173 6.94 -28.95 6.31
C ALA A 173 7.31 -27.84 5.31
N GLN A 174 6.72 -26.65 5.43
CA GLN A 174 7.03 -25.51 4.58
C GLN A 174 8.49 -25.05 4.77
N LEU A 175 8.94 -24.87 6.02
CA LEU A 175 10.31 -24.45 6.32
C LEU A 175 11.32 -25.50 5.88
N TYR A 176 11.12 -26.75 6.28
CA TYR A 176 12.00 -27.86 5.87
C TYR A 176 12.05 -28.02 4.35
N GLY A 177 10.90 -28.08 3.70
CA GLY A 177 10.80 -28.23 2.25
C GLY A 177 11.44 -27.08 1.49
N THR A 178 11.25 -25.85 1.96
CA THR A 178 11.90 -24.67 1.37
C THR A 178 13.41 -24.80 1.45
N VAL A 179 13.97 -25.09 2.63
CA VAL A 179 15.42 -25.28 2.84
C VAL A 179 15.96 -26.44 2.01
N ALA A 180 15.22 -27.55 1.92
CA ALA A 180 15.63 -28.74 1.17
C ALA A 180 15.69 -28.50 -0.36
N LEU A 181 14.87 -27.59 -0.89
CA LEU A 181 14.86 -27.23 -2.32
C LEU A 181 15.93 -26.19 -2.71
N LEU A 182 16.59 -25.56 -1.73
CA LEU A 182 17.71 -24.64 -1.98
C LEU A 182 18.98 -25.40 -2.35
N GLU A 183 19.77 -24.81 -3.24
CA GLU A 183 21.14 -25.24 -3.51
C GLU A 183 22.03 -25.03 -2.29
N GLU A 184 23.16 -25.73 -2.22
CA GLU A 184 24.07 -25.68 -1.06
C GLU A 184 24.53 -24.26 -0.74
N GLU A 185 24.94 -23.50 -1.76
CA GLU A 185 25.34 -22.08 -1.63
C GLU A 185 24.19 -21.21 -1.11
N GLU A 186 22.95 -21.42 -1.58
CA GLU A 186 21.78 -20.70 -1.14
C GLU A 186 21.39 -21.06 0.29
N ARG A 187 21.44 -22.36 0.60
CA ARG A 187 21.16 -22.87 1.95
C ARG A 187 22.14 -22.31 2.97
N SER A 188 23.42 -22.18 2.61
CA SER A 188 24.45 -21.62 3.50
C SER A 188 24.17 -20.17 3.91
N ARG A 189 23.38 -19.41 3.10
CA ARG A 189 22.94 -18.04 3.41
C ARG A 189 21.79 -17.99 4.38
N VAL A 190 21.00 -19.05 4.53
CA VAL A 190 19.91 -19.09 5.52
C VAL A 190 20.52 -19.29 6.90
N LYS A 191 20.52 -18.23 7.70
CA LYS A 191 21.16 -18.19 9.02
C LYS A 191 20.19 -18.37 10.18
N GLY A 192 18.88 -18.25 9.91
CA GLY A 192 17.86 -18.46 10.95
C GLY A 192 16.48 -18.73 10.36
N LEU A 193 15.67 -19.44 11.11
CA LEU A 193 14.27 -19.72 10.81
C LEU A 193 13.38 -18.91 11.76
N ILE A 194 12.26 -18.41 11.26
CA ILE A 194 11.27 -17.69 12.06
C ILE A 194 9.92 -18.40 11.92
N ILE A 195 9.30 -18.73 13.04
CA ILE A 195 7.89 -19.09 13.08
C ILE A 195 7.09 -17.83 13.31
N ASN A 196 6.20 -17.48 12.39
CA ASN A 196 5.42 -16.24 12.47
C ASN A 196 3.93 -16.53 12.66
N LYS A 197 3.21 -15.54 13.21
CA LYS A 197 1.76 -15.57 13.47
C LYS A 197 1.33 -16.66 14.45
N PHE A 198 2.16 -16.93 15.44
CA PHE A 198 1.88 -17.97 16.42
C PHE A 198 0.76 -17.56 17.39
N ARG A 199 -0.11 -18.53 17.68
CA ARG A 199 -1.17 -18.40 18.69
C ARG A 199 -1.10 -19.61 19.62
N GLY A 200 -0.92 -19.39 20.89
CA GLY A 200 -0.90 -20.45 21.89
C GLY A 200 0.32 -20.41 22.80
N ASP A 201 0.64 -21.55 23.42
CA ASP A 201 1.77 -21.69 24.32
C ASP A 201 3.01 -22.17 23.56
N VAL A 202 4.06 -21.37 23.57
CA VAL A 202 5.36 -21.65 22.90
C VAL A 202 6.03 -22.92 23.47
N GLU A 203 5.76 -23.26 24.74
CA GLU A 203 6.35 -24.46 25.35
C GLU A 203 5.92 -25.75 24.62
N ILE A 204 4.68 -25.78 24.12
CA ILE A 204 4.17 -26.92 23.33
C ILE A 204 4.89 -27.02 21.97
N LEU A 205 5.37 -25.90 21.45
CA LEU A 205 6.04 -25.84 20.15
C LEU A 205 7.52 -26.26 20.21
N LYS A 206 8.18 -26.09 21.37
CA LYS A 206 9.63 -26.31 21.56
C LYS A 206 10.15 -27.66 21.04
N PRO A 207 9.51 -28.82 21.28
CA PRO A 207 9.98 -30.09 20.74
C PRO A 207 10.03 -30.12 19.21
N GLY A 208 9.03 -29.48 18.56
CA GLY A 208 8.98 -29.36 17.12
C GLY A 208 10.07 -28.43 16.58
N LEU A 209 10.40 -27.34 17.29
CA LEU A 209 11.49 -26.43 16.93
C LEU A 209 12.83 -27.17 16.96
N ALA A 210 13.12 -27.92 18.04
CA ALA A 210 14.34 -28.70 18.15
C ALA A 210 14.47 -29.74 17.01
N THR A 211 13.38 -30.43 16.66
CA THR A 211 13.37 -31.34 15.50
C THR A 211 13.64 -30.59 14.19
N LEU A 212 13.07 -29.40 13.99
CA LEU A 212 13.30 -28.61 12.79
C LEU A 212 14.77 -28.18 12.67
N GLU A 213 15.39 -27.73 13.77
CA GLU A 213 16.81 -27.37 13.83
C GLU A 213 17.70 -28.59 13.52
N GLU A 214 17.36 -29.76 14.08
CA GLU A 214 18.10 -31.01 13.80
C GLU A 214 18.03 -31.38 12.30
N LEU A 215 16.86 -31.28 11.69
CA LEU A 215 16.65 -31.61 10.28
C LEU A 215 17.28 -30.60 9.31
N THR A 216 17.20 -29.32 9.60
CA THR A 216 17.68 -28.24 8.71
C THR A 216 19.12 -27.86 8.96
N LYS A 217 19.65 -28.12 10.15
CA LYS A 217 20.93 -27.59 10.66
C LYS A 217 20.97 -26.05 10.73
N ILE A 218 19.80 -25.42 10.79
CA ILE A 218 19.64 -23.97 10.87
C ILE A 218 18.89 -23.66 12.17
N PRO A 219 19.38 -22.72 12.99
CA PRO A 219 18.73 -22.39 14.26
C PRO A 219 17.42 -21.65 14.05
N VAL A 220 16.48 -21.81 14.98
CA VAL A 220 15.25 -21.01 15.04
C VAL A 220 15.56 -19.70 15.75
N ALA A 221 15.52 -18.60 15.01
CA ALA A 221 15.79 -17.25 15.52
C ALA A 221 14.65 -16.71 16.42
N GLY A 222 13.47 -17.31 16.35
CA GLY A 222 12.37 -16.99 17.24
C GLY A 222 10.98 -17.39 16.73
N VAL A 223 10.01 -17.21 17.63
CA VAL A 223 8.58 -17.47 17.40
C VAL A 223 7.81 -16.17 17.63
N ILE A 224 7.41 -15.52 16.54
CA ILE A 224 6.68 -14.26 16.58
C ILE A 224 5.19 -14.56 16.80
N PRO A 225 4.56 -13.99 17.84
CA PRO A 225 3.13 -14.17 18.08
C PRO A 225 2.31 -13.46 17.00
N TRP A 226 1.01 -13.73 16.98
CA TRP A 226 0.10 -12.91 16.19
C TRP A 226 0.02 -11.50 16.76
N ILE A 227 0.50 -10.52 16.01
CA ILE A 227 0.55 -9.12 16.42
C ILE A 227 -0.63 -8.38 15.78
N TYR A 228 -1.40 -7.65 16.59
CA TYR A 228 -2.53 -6.83 16.14
C TYR A 228 -2.10 -5.37 15.89
N ALA A 229 -1.02 -5.16 15.16
CA ALA A 229 -0.65 -3.83 14.71
C ALA A 229 -1.55 -3.37 13.56
N LYS A 230 -2.11 -2.17 13.69
CA LYS A 230 -2.96 -1.56 12.66
C LYS A 230 -2.10 -0.70 11.74
N LEU A 231 -1.32 -1.36 10.91
CA LEU A 231 -0.46 -0.78 9.89
C LEU A 231 -1.05 -0.97 8.49
N ASP A 232 -0.44 -0.34 7.51
CA ASP A 232 -0.86 -0.42 6.11
C ASP A 232 -0.71 -1.85 5.58
N ASP A 233 -1.74 -2.34 4.90
CA ASP A 233 -1.65 -3.60 4.16
C ASP A 233 -1.01 -3.38 2.79
N GLU A 234 -0.19 -4.33 2.37
CA GLU A 234 0.48 -4.30 1.07
C GLU A 234 -0.46 -4.70 -0.08
N ASP A 235 -1.34 -5.68 0.17
CA ASP A 235 -2.06 -6.43 -0.86
C ASP A 235 -3.56 -6.14 -0.84
N SER A 236 -4.17 -6.02 -2.02
CA SER A 236 -5.63 -5.95 -2.23
C SER A 236 -6.39 -7.22 -1.80
N LEU A 237 -5.67 -8.28 -1.39
CA LEU A 237 -6.22 -9.47 -0.73
C LEU A 237 -6.26 -9.37 0.80
N ALA A 238 -5.95 -8.21 1.37
CA ALA A 238 -5.91 -8.00 2.81
C ALA A 238 -7.24 -8.38 3.49
N PRO A 239 -7.20 -9.02 4.67
CA PRO A 239 -8.41 -9.46 5.38
C PRO A 239 -9.38 -8.32 5.71
N ARG A 240 -8.88 -7.08 5.87
CA ARG A 240 -9.73 -5.90 6.13
C ARG A 240 -10.72 -5.64 5.01
N LEU A 241 -10.35 -5.90 3.74
CA LEU A 241 -11.23 -5.75 2.58
C LEU A 241 -12.40 -6.74 2.56
N SER A 242 -12.40 -7.72 3.46
CA SER A 242 -13.51 -8.65 3.70
C SER A 242 -14.46 -8.21 4.81
N ARG A 243 -14.22 -7.07 5.46
CA ARG A 243 -15.08 -6.50 6.48
C ARG A 243 -16.33 -5.89 5.83
N VAL A 244 -17.45 -6.59 5.95
CA VAL A 244 -18.72 -6.23 5.29
C VAL A 244 -19.80 -5.74 6.25
N GLN A 245 -19.60 -5.87 7.57
CA GLN A 245 -20.59 -5.48 8.58
C GLN A 245 -20.33 -4.06 9.06
N ALA A 246 -21.40 -3.26 9.10
CA ALA A 246 -21.38 -1.97 9.76
C ALA A 246 -21.18 -2.14 11.26
N GLY A 247 -20.34 -1.27 11.84
CA GLY A 247 -20.21 -1.13 13.30
C GLY A 247 -21.22 -0.14 13.87
N ALA A 248 -21.08 0.17 15.15
CA ALA A 248 -21.82 1.26 15.78
C ALA A 248 -21.29 2.63 15.30
N GLY A 249 -22.16 3.62 15.16
CA GLY A 249 -21.80 4.98 14.77
C GLY A 249 -22.12 5.30 13.30
N VAL A 250 -21.24 6.06 12.65
CA VAL A 250 -21.34 6.41 11.23
C VAL A 250 -20.83 5.25 10.37
N ASP A 251 -21.62 4.84 9.39
CA ASP A 251 -21.30 3.75 8.46
C ASP A 251 -20.81 4.32 7.12
N ILE A 252 -19.51 4.13 6.81
CA ILE A 252 -18.92 4.49 5.53
C ILE A 252 -18.70 3.21 4.71
N ALA A 253 -19.34 3.12 3.55
CA ALA A 253 -19.17 2.01 2.62
C ALA A 253 -18.20 2.38 1.49
N VAL A 254 -17.06 1.69 1.42
CA VAL A 254 -16.14 1.75 0.29
C VAL A 254 -16.52 0.67 -0.71
N VAL A 255 -16.66 1.02 -1.99
CA VAL A 255 -16.91 0.03 -3.04
C VAL A 255 -15.67 -0.86 -3.21
N ARG A 256 -15.82 -2.17 -3.03
CA ARG A 256 -14.74 -3.13 -3.23
C ARG A 256 -14.64 -3.47 -4.72
N LEU A 257 -13.93 -2.65 -5.48
CA LEU A 257 -13.67 -2.87 -6.89
C LEU A 257 -12.73 -4.07 -7.09
N PRO A 258 -12.86 -4.85 -8.19
CA PRO A 258 -11.93 -5.93 -8.53
C PRO A 258 -10.46 -5.47 -8.63
N HIS A 259 -10.24 -4.28 -9.22
CA HIS A 259 -8.91 -3.70 -9.39
C HIS A 259 -8.70 -2.50 -8.45
N ILE A 260 -9.27 -2.55 -7.23
CA ILE A 260 -9.11 -1.49 -6.23
C ILE A 260 -7.63 -1.15 -6.03
N SER A 261 -7.30 0.13 -6.07
CA SER A 261 -5.96 0.64 -5.83
C SER A 261 -5.95 1.64 -4.68
N ASN A 262 -4.81 1.79 -4.02
CA ASN A 262 -4.59 2.78 -2.96
C ASN A 262 -5.64 2.75 -1.85
N PHE A 263 -6.15 1.57 -1.51
CA PHE A 263 -7.17 1.38 -0.48
C PHE A 263 -6.70 1.80 0.92
N THR A 264 -5.41 1.98 1.12
CA THR A 264 -4.82 2.55 2.35
C THR A 264 -5.22 4.01 2.57
N ASP A 265 -5.71 4.72 1.57
CA ASP A 265 -6.27 6.07 1.69
C ASP A 265 -7.33 6.16 2.80
N PHE A 266 -8.03 5.07 3.08
CA PHE A 266 -9.15 5.03 4.04
C PHE A 266 -8.74 4.65 5.46
N ASN A 267 -7.47 4.27 5.69
CA ASN A 267 -6.98 3.89 7.02
C ASN A 267 -7.17 4.99 8.07
N PRO A 268 -6.94 6.28 7.75
CA PRO A 268 -7.18 7.35 8.73
C PRO A 268 -8.64 7.45 9.17
N LEU A 269 -9.59 7.21 8.26
CA LEU A 269 -11.03 7.21 8.59
C LEU A 269 -11.41 6.02 9.47
N GLU A 270 -10.85 4.83 9.19
CA GLU A 270 -11.10 3.60 9.97
C GLU A 270 -10.63 3.73 11.43
N GLN A 271 -9.64 4.58 11.70
CA GLN A 271 -9.11 4.79 13.04
C GLN A 271 -9.88 5.85 13.85
N GLN A 272 -10.81 6.60 13.23
CA GLN A 272 -11.58 7.61 13.96
C GLN A 272 -12.65 6.96 14.84
N PRO A 273 -12.70 7.30 16.13
CA PRO A 273 -13.75 6.81 17.02
C PRO A 273 -15.16 7.16 16.48
N GLY A 274 -16.11 6.25 16.57
CA GLY A 274 -17.47 6.46 16.09
C GLY A 274 -17.65 6.33 14.57
N ILE A 275 -16.58 6.09 13.82
CA ILE A 275 -16.62 5.78 12.38
C ILE A 275 -16.47 4.27 12.20
N SER A 276 -17.34 3.70 11.39
CA SER A 276 -17.28 2.31 10.93
C SER A 276 -17.07 2.30 9.43
N LEU A 277 -15.90 1.86 8.98
CA LEU A 277 -15.58 1.74 7.57
C LEU A 277 -15.63 0.27 7.17
N ARG A 278 -16.29 -0.01 6.04
CA ARG A 278 -16.40 -1.37 5.49
C ARG A 278 -16.32 -1.37 3.97
N TYR A 279 -16.02 -2.53 3.40
CA TYR A 279 -15.89 -2.73 1.97
C TYR A 279 -17.07 -3.53 1.42
N ALA A 280 -17.78 -2.95 0.46
CA ALA A 280 -18.98 -3.56 -0.16
C ALA A 280 -18.63 -4.09 -1.55
N GLY A 281 -18.71 -5.41 -1.74
CA GLY A 281 -18.42 -6.10 -2.99
C GLY A 281 -19.67 -6.51 -3.78
N ASP A 282 -20.86 -6.32 -3.21
CA ASP A 282 -22.15 -6.64 -3.83
C ASP A 282 -23.27 -5.75 -3.28
N VAL A 283 -24.42 -5.76 -3.94
CA VAL A 283 -25.59 -4.94 -3.55
C VAL A 283 -26.08 -5.25 -2.13
N LYS A 284 -26.00 -6.50 -1.70
CA LYS A 284 -26.47 -6.92 -0.37
C LYS A 284 -25.57 -6.33 0.73
N THR A 285 -24.27 -6.39 0.53
CA THR A 285 -23.27 -5.83 1.45
C THR A 285 -23.20 -4.31 1.39
N PHE A 286 -23.73 -3.68 0.33
CA PHE A 286 -23.77 -2.23 0.20
C PHE A 286 -24.71 -1.59 1.25
N GLY A 287 -25.91 -2.14 1.45
CA GLY A 287 -26.84 -1.74 2.52
C GLY A 287 -27.31 -0.28 2.43
N GLN A 288 -27.37 0.39 3.59
CA GLN A 288 -27.79 1.79 3.74
C GLN A 288 -26.70 2.59 4.51
N PRO A 289 -25.58 2.91 3.87
CA PRO A 289 -24.49 3.64 4.51
C PRO A 289 -24.84 5.12 4.70
N ASP A 290 -24.11 5.78 5.61
CA ASP A 290 -24.18 7.23 5.80
C ASP A 290 -23.36 8.00 4.75
N MET A 291 -22.38 7.33 4.16
CA MET A 291 -21.55 7.85 3.06
C MET A 291 -21.04 6.68 2.21
N VAL A 292 -20.90 6.91 0.92
CA VAL A 292 -20.28 5.98 -0.04
C VAL A 292 -18.96 6.56 -0.55
N ILE A 293 -17.94 5.73 -0.66
CA ILE A 293 -16.68 6.06 -1.33
C ILE A 293 -16.47 5.12 -2.51
N VAL A 294 -16.25 5.68 -3.70
CA VAL A 294 -15.78 4.94 -4.88
C VAL A 294 -14.28 5.15 -4.96
N PRO A 295 -13.47 4.12 -4.68
CA PRO A 295 -12.02 4.25 -4.56
C PRO A 295 -11.32 4.35 -5.92
N GLY A 296 -10.00 4.51 -5.89
CA GLY A 296 -9.15 4.36 -7.05
C GLY A 296 -9.22 2.97 -7.65
N SER A 297 -9.03 2.89 -8.95
CA SER A 297 -8.97 1.65 -9.72
C SER A 297 -7.77 1.64 -10.65
N LYS A 298 -7.18 0.46 -10.86
CA LYS A 298 -6.14 0.26 -11.88
C LYS A 298 -6.73 -0.04 -13.27
N ASN A 299 -7.99 -0.38 -13.34
CA ASN A 299 -8.74 -0.55 -14.59
C ASN A 299 -10.16 0.00 -14.42
N THR A 300 -10.28 1.31 -14.61
CA THR A 300 -11.50 2.10 -14.36
C THR A 300 -12.67 1.65 -15.21
N MET A 301 -12.42 1.39 -16.50
CA MET A 301 -13.48 0.99 -17.43
C MET A 301 -13.99 -0.41 -17.12
N SER A 302 -13.11 -1.36 -16.81
CA SER A 302 -13.49 -2.73 -16.44
C SER A 302 -14.29 -2.74 -15.13
N ASP A 303 -13.83 -1.99 -14.13
CA ASP A 303 -14.48 -1.95 -12.83
C ASP A 303 -15.85 -1.26 -12.90
N LEU A 304 -16.03 -0.23 -13.73
CA LEU A 304 -17.34 0.36 -13.97
C LEU A 304 -18.30 -0.62 -14.68
N LYS A 305 -17.82 -1.37 -15.67
CA LYS A 305 -18.61 -2.44 -16.30
C LYS A 305 -19.02 -3.52 -15.29
N TRP A 306 -18.08 -3.91 -14.42
CA TRP A 306 -18.36 -4.85 -13.33
C TRP A 306 -19.44 -4.32 -12.37
N MET A 307 -19.38 -3.05 -11.96
CA MET A 307 -20.42 -2.43 -11.12
C MET A 307 -21.81 -2.45 -11.78
N ARG A 308 -21.89 -2.24 -13.09
CA ARG A 308 -23.14 -2.35 -13.87
C ARG A 308 -23.70 -3.76 -13.89
N GLN A 309 -22.85 -4.74 -14.20
CA GLN A 309 -23.22 -6.15 -14.29
C GLN A 309 -23.72 -6.71 -12.96
N ASN A 310 -23.16 -6.25 -11.83
CA ASN A 310 -23.51 -6.69 -10.49
C ASN A 310 -24.59 -5.83 -9.82
N GLY A 311 -25.14 -4.82 -10.49
CA GLY A 311 -26.15 -3.93 -9.97
C GLY A 311 -25.67 -2.91 -8.93
N MET A 312 -24.37 -2.83 -8.67
CA MET A 312 -23.76 -1.90 -7.71
C MET A 312 -23.93 -0.43 -8.15
N GLU A 313 -23.79 -0.16 -9.47
CA GLU A 313 -24.05 1.17 -10.03
C GLU A 313 -25.49 1.62 -9.73
N ALA A 314 -26.48 0.79 -10.02
CA ALA A 314 -27.88 1.13 -9.76
C ALA A 314 -28.18 1.35 -8.27
N ALA A 315 -27.58 0.55 -7.38
CA ALA A 315 -27.71 0.73 -5.95
C ALA A 315 -27.08 2.06 -5.50
N MET A 316 -25.92 2.43 -6.02
CA MET A 316 -25.26 3.70 -5.71
C MET A 316 -26.03 4.90 -6.24
N LEU A 317 -26.56 4.85 -7.48
CA LEU A 317 -27.42 5.90 -8.04
C LEU A 317 -28.66 6.13 -7.17
N LYS A 318 -29.24 5.06 -6.64
CA LYS A 318 -30.37 5.15 -5.69
C LYS A 318 -29.98 5.81 -4.37
N LEU A 319 -28.81 5.49 -3.82
CA LEU A 319 -28.29 6.12 -2.61
C LEU A 319 -28.00 7.61 -2.83
N ALA A 320 -27.36 7.95 -3.94
CA ALA A 320 -27.10 9.34 -4.32
C ALA A 320 -28.40 10.15 -4.46
N ALA A 321 -29.42 9.59 -5.13
CA ALA A 321 -30.75 10.20 -5.25
C ALA A 321 -31.48 10.33 -3.87
N ALA A 322 -31.13 9.51 -2.90
CA ALA A 322 -31.62 9.60 -1.51
C ALA A 322 -30.76 10.55 -0.63
N ASN A 323 -29.93 11.40 -1.22
CA ASN A 323 -29.03 12.33 -0.54
C ASN A 323 -27.97 11.68 0.37
N VAL A 324 -27.60 10.42 0.12
CA VAL A 324 -26.41 9.84 0.72
C VAL A 324 -25.18 10.42 0.04
N PRO A 325 -24.21 10.99 0.78
CA PRO A 325 -22.99 11.54 0.19
C PRO A 325 -22.17 10.49 -0.56
N VAL A 326 -21.67 10.83 -1.75
CA VAL A 326 -20.81 9.98 -2.57
C VAL A 326 -19.52 10.72 -2.88
N LEU A 327 -18.37 10.10 -2.57
CA LEU A 327 -17.04 10.62 -2.90
C LEU A 327 -16.32 9.66 -3.84
N GLY A 328 -15.90 10.15 -5.02
CA GLY A 328 -15.04 9.40 -5.93
C GLY A 328 -13.57 9.84 -5.79
N ILE A 329 -12.65 8.88 -5.77
CA ILE A 329 -11.21 9.14 -5.73
C ILE A 329 -10.57 8.55 -6.96
N CYS A 330 -9.81 9.38 -7.73
CA CYS A 330 -9.07 8.97 -8.92
C CYS A 330 -9.96 8.22 -9.93
N GLY A 331 -9.78 6.92 -10.13
CA GLY A 331 -10.67 6.10 -10.98
C GLY A 331 -12.14 6.18 -10.57
N GLY A 332 -12.41 6.23 -9.25
CA GLY A 332 -13.77 6.46 -8.74
C GLY A 332 -14.35 7.82 -9.15
N TYR A 333 -13.56 8.87 -9.14
CA TYR A 333 -13.98 10.18 -9.64
C TYR A 333 -14.32 10.12 -11.13
N GLN A 334 -13.48 9.47 -11.95
CA GLN A 334 -13.71 9.26 -13.37
C GLN A 334 -15.03 8.51 -13.64
N MET A 335 -15.32 7.46 -12.86
CA MET A 335 -16.55 6.67 -12.98
C MET A 335 -17.82 7.49 -12.71
N LEU A 336 -17.75 8.48 -11.81
CA LEU A 336 -18.88 9.35 -11.45
C LEU A 336 -19.25 10.35 -12.58
N GLY A 337 -18.36 10.58 -13.56
CA GLY A 337 -18.55 11.48 -14.69
C GLY A 337 -19.59 11.06 -15.69
N GLU A 338 -19.73 11.82 -16.79
CA GLU A 338 -20.63 11.54 -17.92
C GLU A 338 -20.05 10.51 -18.87
N SER A 339 -18.73 10.58 -19.17
CA SER A 339 -18.05 9.67 -20.09
C SER A 339 -16.59 9.44 -19.72
N ILE A 340 -16.09 8.26 -20.09
CA ILE A 340 -14.69 7.87 -20.06
C ILE A 340 -14.31 7.43 -21.47
N GLU A 341 -13.25 8.02 -22.02
CA GLU A 341 -12.74 7.74 -23.36
C GLU A 341 -11.30 7.24 -23.27
N ASP A 342 -10.99 6.17 -23.96
CA ASP A 342 -9.67 5.56 -24.03
C ASP A 342 -9.26 5.35 -25.51
N PRO A 343 -8.87 6.44 -26.20
CA PRO A 343 -8.58 6.39 -27.62
C PRO A 343 -7.32 5.59 -27.95
N ASP A 344 -6.38 5.52 -27.03
CA ASP A 344 -5.08 4.85 -27.25
C ASP A 344 -5.02 3.42 -26.68
N GLY A 345 -6.03 2.96 -25.94
CA GLY A 345 -6.10 1.62 -25.36
C GLY A 345 -5.17 1.44 -24.14
N GLU A 346 -5.07 2.46 -23.31
CA GLU A 346 -4.29 2.40 -22.09
C GLU A 346 -4.90 1.46 -21.03
N GLU A 347 -6.24 1.30 -21.04
CA GLU A 347 -6.98 0.30 -20.26
C GLU A 347 -7.62 -0.73 -21.19
N GLU A 348 -8.81 -0.45 -21.72
CA GLU A 348 -9.58 -1.38 -22.56
C GLU A 348 -9.84 -0.85 -23.99
N GLY A 349 -9.57 0.42 -24.22
CA GLY A 349 -9.87 1.13 -25.45
C GLY A 349 -11.35 1.48 -25.63
N GLY A 350 -11.61 2.44 -26.54
CA GLY A 350 -12.96 2.87 -26.89
C GLY A 350 -13.54 3.90 -25.91
N SER A 351 -14.86 3.86 -25.72
CA SER A 351 -15.57 4.79 -24.84
C SER A 351 -16.62 4.10 -23.99
N LEU A 352 -16.88 4.64 -22.81
CA LEU A 352 -17.87 4.15 -21.86
C LEU A 352 -18.63 5.34 -21.24
N HIS A 353 -19.96 5.21 -21.14
CA HIS A 353 -20.73 6.16 -20.36
C HIS A 353 -20.37 6.01 -18.87
N GLY A 354 -20.11 7.12 -18.20
CA GLY A 354 -19.97 7.16 -16.75
C GLY A 354 -21.32 7.02 -16.04
N MET A 355 -21.34 7.29 -14.74
CA MET A 355 -22.58 7.23 -13.94
C MET A 355 -23.45 8.48 -14.07
N GLY A 356 -22.91 9.58 -14.65
CA GLY A 356 -23.62 10.84 -14.87
C GLY A 356 -23.96 11.60 -13.59
N LEU A 357 -23.26 11.35 -12.50
CA LEU A 357 -23.46 12.03 -11.22
C LEU A 357 -22.68 13.35 -11.11
N LEU A 358 -21.60 13.48 -11.88
CA LEU A 358 -20.81 14.70 -12.00
C LEU A 358 -20.78 15.17 -13.45
N PRO A 359 -20.86 16.47 -13.75
CA PRO A 359 -20.87 17.02 -15.12
C PRO A 359 -19.43 17.11 -15.68
N VAL A 360 -18.74 15.98 -15.71
CA VAL A 360 -17.33 15.91 -16.14
C VAL A 360 -17.13 14.78 -17.12
N ARG A 361 -16.09 14.89 -17.96
CA ARG A 361 -15.70 13.89 -18.96
C ARG A 361 -14.21 13.62 -18.83
N THR A 362 -13.83 12.35 -18.89
CA THR A 362 -12.45 11.91 -18.77
C THR A 362 -11.97 11.32 -20.10
N VAL A 363 -10.77 11.71 -20.51
CA VAL A 363 -10.04 11.09 -21.62
C VAL A 363 -8.74 10.54 -21.09
N PHE A 364 -8.45 9.25 -21.34
CA PHE A 364 -7.15 8.66 -20.99
C PHE A 364 -6.08 9.15 -21.95
N GLU A 365 -4.93 9.48 -21.41
CA GLU A 365 -3.75 9.95 -22.12
C GLU A 365 -2.55 9.05 -21.78
N LYS A 366 -1.53 9.03 -22.64
CA LYS A 366 -0.30 8.23 -22.43
C LYS A 366 0.56 8.77 -21.30
N GLU A 367 0.44 10.07 -21.06
CA GLU A 367 1.23 10.75 -20.05
C GLU A 367 0.60 10.55 -18.67
N LYS A 368 1.39 10.04 -17.74
CA LYS A 368 0.96 9.76 -16.37
C LYS A 368 1.30 10.94 -15.48
N VAL A 369 0.30 11.46 -14.78
CA VAL A 369 0.50 12.45 -13.72
C VAL A 369 0.99 11.73 -12.46
N GLN A 370 2.11 12.21 -11.88
CA GLN A 370 2.72 11.69 -10.66
C GLN A 370 3.25 12.86 -9.86
N THR A 371 2.46 13.42 -8.94
CA THR A 371 2.83 14.63 -8.18
C THR A 371 2.41 14.54 -6.72
N ARG A 372 3.23 15.11 -5.84
CA ARG A 372 2.82 15.44 -4.46
C ARG A 372 2.10 16.76 -4.45
N VAL A 373 0.98 16.83 -3.72
CA VAL A 373 0.17 18.04 -3.67
C VAL A 373 -0.22 18.41 -2.24
N THR A 374 -0.46 19.70 -2.02
CA THR A 374 -1.27 20.20 -0.90
C THR A 374 -2.52 20.85 -1.46
N GLY A 375 -3.62 20.76 -0.74
CA GLY A 375 -4.90 21.25 -1.24
C GLY A 375 -5.80 21.83 -0.17
N GLU A 376 -6.84 22.50 -0.64
CA GLU A 376 -7.90 23.10 0.18
C GLU A 376 -9.26 22.87 -0.49
N ILE A 377 -10.26 22.47 0.28
CA ILE A 377 -11.64 22.31 -0.21
C ILE A 377 -12.26 23.69 -0.44
N LEU A 378 -12.77 23.87 -1.64
CA LEU A 378 -13.34 25.16 -2.06
C LEU A 378 -14.77 25.36 -1.55
N GLN A 379 -15.12 26.62 -1.30
CA GLN A 379 -16.52 27.03 -1.19
C GLN A 379 -17.16 26.93 -2.57
N ASN A 380 -18.17 26.08 -2.71
CA ASN A 380 -18.76 25.81 -4.00
C ASN A 380 -20.29 25.88 -3.95
N PRO A 381 -20.93 26.74 -4.78
CA PRO A 381 -22.38 26.76 -4.88
C PRO A 381 -23.02 25.43 -5.30
N GLY A 382 -22.28 24.62 -6.05
CA GLY A 382 -22.71 23.27 -6.47
C GLY A 382 -22.85 22.26 -5.34
N ALA A 383 -22.22 22.50 -4.18
CA ALA A 383 -22.31 21.61 -3.01
C ALA A 383 -23.62 21.79 -2.21
N GLY A 384 -24.43 22.84 -2.49
CA GLY A 384 -25.62 23.15 -1.69
C GLY A 384 -25.30 23.33 -0.20
N ASP A 385 -26.20 22.89 0.67
CA ASP A 385 -26.04 22.90 2.14
C ASP A 385 -25.62 21.51 2.68
N GLY A 386 -25.04 20.66 1.80
CA GLY A 386 -24.72 19.27 2.11
C GLY A 386 -23.40 19.06 2.86
N LEU A 387 -23.01 17.79 3.00
CA LEU A 387 -21.77 17.39 3.66
C LEU A 387 -20.53 18.12 3.07
N PHE A 388 -20.43 18.18 1.74
CA PHE A 388 -19.26 18.75 1.07
C PHE A 388 -19.14 20.26 1.25
N ALA A 389 -20.26 20.98 1.43
CA ALA A 389 -20.26 22.40 1.80
C ALA A 389 -19.67 22.62 3.21
N ALA A 390 -19.94 21.71 4.15
CA ALA A 390 -19.40 21.77 5.51
C ALA A 390 -17.87 21.52 5.57
N LEU A 391 -17.27 21.01 4.50
CA LEU A 391 -15.82 20.78 4.41
C LEU A 391 -15.02 21.98 3.88
N CYS A 392 -15.69 23.04 3.46
CA CYS A 392 -15.05 24.26 2.94
C CYS A 392 -13.95 24.77 3.87
N GLY A 393 -12.79 25.12 3.29
CA GLY A 393 -11.62 25.57 4.04
C GLY A 393 -10.82 24.44 4.70
N SER A 394 -11.26 23.17 4.56
CA SER A 394 -10.46 22.03 5.01
C SER A 394 -9.21 21.90 4.16
N VAL A 395 -8.05 21.76 4.81
CA VAL A 395 -6.76 21.55 4.13
C VAL A 395 -6.37 20.09 4.19
N PHE A 396 -5.61 19.65 3.19
CA PHE A 396 -5.09 18.29 3.09
C PHE A 396 -3.76 18.28 2.33
N SER A 397 -2.97 17.23 2.53
CA SER A 397 -1.83 16.86 1.71
C SER A 397 -2.09 15.49 1.08
N GLY A 398 -1.50 15.24 -0.08
CA GLY A 398 -1.69 13.98 -0.78
C GLY A 398 -0.83 13.87 -2.02
N TYR A 399 -1.26 13.05 -2.96
CA TYR A 399 -0.58 12.87 -4.24
C TYR A 399 -1.57 12.51 -5.35
N GLU A 400 -1.26 12.89 -6.57
CA GLU A 400 -1.95 12.47 -7.78
C GLU A 400 -1.16 11.36 -8.48
N ILE A 401 -1.89 10.35 -8.97
CA ILE A 401 -1.33 9.25 -9.73
C ILE A 401 -2.38 8.71 -10.71
N HIS A 402 -2.47 9.29 -11.89
CA HIS A 402 -3.49 8.93 -12.88
C HIS A 402 -3.02 9.15 -14.32
N MET A 403 -3.74 8.58 -15.29
CA MET A 403 -3.49 8.73 -16.72
C MET A 403 -4.61 9.50 -17.44
N GLY A 404 -5.74 9.73 -16.79
CA GLY A 404 -6.87 10.44 -17.37
C GLY A 404 -6.80 11.95 -17.15
N HIS A 405 -7.22 12.70 -18.16
CA HIS A 405 -7.49 14.13 -18.05
C HIS A 405 -9.01 14.36 -18.00
N THR A 406 -9.49 15.01 -16.93
CA THR A 406 -10.93 15.29 -16.74
C THR A 406 -11.25 16.76 -16.95
N THR A 407 -12.26 17.00 -17.78
CA THR A 407 -12.77 18.34 -18.13
C THR A 407 -14.24 18.47 -17.76
N GLY A 408 -14.74 19.72 -17.75
CA GLY A 408 -16.16 20.00 -17.50
C GLY A 408 -16.48 20.48 -16.08
N ASN A 409 -15.53 20.46 -15.13
CA ASN A 409 -15.74 20.88 -13.74
C ASN A 409 -16.10 22.38 -13.61
N GLY A 410 -15.62 23.23 -14.54
CA GLY A 410 -15.97 24.65 -14.61
C GLY A 410 -15.81 25.39 -13.26
N LYS A 411 -16.93 26.02 -12.80
CA LYS A 411 -16.97 26.72 -11.50
C LYS A 411 -17.25 25.78 -10.31
N ASN A 412 -17.40 24.47 -10.55
CA ASN A 412 -17.81 23.48 -9.56
C ASN A 412 -16.65 22.55 -9.15
N SER A 413 -15.42 23.06 -9.13
CA SER A 413 -14.25 22.31 -8.64
C SER A 413 -14.42 22.01 -7.15
N PHE A 414 -14.10 20.78 -6.75
CA PHE A 414 -14.22 20.33 -5.36
C PHE A 414 -13.13 20.95 -4.48
N SER A 415 -11.92 20.98 -5.00
CA SER A 415 -10.75 21.51 -4.31
C SER A 415 -9.86 22.35 -5.24
N ARG A 416 -8.90 23.04 -4.65
CA ARG A 416 -7.72 23.56 -5.32
C ARG A 416 -6.49 22.88 -4.75
N ILE A 417 -5.55 22.58 -5.60
CA ILE A 417 -4.30 21.92 -5.24
C ILE A 417 -3.10 22.69 -5.80
N ARG A 418 -1.96 22.54 -5.17
CA ARG A 418 -0.67 22.96 -5.70
C ARG A 418 0.36 21.86 -5.53
N THR A 419 1.23 21.72 -6.51
CA THR A 419 2.34 20.77 -6.49
C THR A 419 3.37 21.15 -5.41
N LEU A 420 3.80 20.19 -4.62
CA LEU A 420 4.90 20.35 -3.67
C LEU A 420 6.21 20.09 -4.42
N THR A 421 6.90 21.16 -4.83
CA THR A 421 8.25 21.06 -5.41
C THR A 421 9.30 21.39 -4.35
N ASN A 422 10.34 20.55 -4.25
CA ASN A 422 11.48 20.79 -3.36
C ASN A 422 12.13 22.14 -3.68
N GLY A 423 11.96 23.13 -2.79
CA GLY A 423 12.68 24.42 -2.87
C GLY A 423 11.90 25.62 -3.41
N SER A 424 10.62 25.51 -3.76
CA SER A 424 9.83 26.68 -4.16
C SER A 424 9.27 27.40 -2.93
N THR A 425 9.71 28.64 -2.74
CA THR A 425 9.05 29.62 -1.88
C THR A 425 7.67 29.96 -2.47
N GLU A 426 6.68 30.01 -1.60
CA GLU A 426 5.26 30.28 -1.83
C GLU A 426 5.01 31.37 -2.91
N ALA A 427 4.68 30.95 -4.13
CA ALA A 427 4.05 31.84 -5.10
C ALA A 427 2.54 31.55 -5.12
N GLU A 428 1.71 32.58 -4.92
CA GLU A 428 0.23 32.48 -4.95
C GLU A 428 -0.33 32.03 -6.32
N GLU A 429 0.53 31.93 -7.36
CA GLU A 429 0.11 31.77 -8.77
C GLU A 429 -0.05 30.30 -9.20
N ASP A 430 0.32 29.29 -8.38
CA ASP A 430 0.38 27.88 -8.83
C ASP A 430 -0.80 27.01 -8.38
N TRP A 431 -1.92 27.61 -7.91
CA TRP A 431 -3.09 26.84 -7.55
C TRP A 431 -3.87 26.36 -8.79
N GLN A 432 -4.11 25.07 -8.86
CA GLN A 432 -4.92 24.43 -9.89
C GLN A 432 -6.23 23.91 -9.31
N ALA A 433 -7.28 23.94 -10.12
CA ALA A 433 -8.56 23.35 -9.76
C ALA A 433 -8.48 21.83 -9.82
N ASP A 434 -8.99 21.15 -8.79
CA ASP A 434 -9.07 19.70 -8.76
C ASP A 434 -10.50 19.25 -8.47
N GLY A 435 -10.87 18.13 -9.09
CA GLY A 435 -12.12 17.47 -8.84
C GLY A 435 -13.36 18.23 -9.30
N ALA A 436 -14.51 17.74 -8.88
CA ALA A 436 -15.81 18.36 -9.10
C ALA A 436 -16.77 18.07 -7.96
N VAL A 437 -17.79 18.95 -7.78
CA VAL A 437 -18.87 18.71 -6.82
C VAL A 437 -20.23 19.08 -7.43
N CYS A 438 -21.24 18.23 -7.19
CA CYS A 438 -22.63 18.46 -7.58
C CYS A 438 -23.56 17.87 -6.51
N GLY A 439 -24.23 18.76 -5.73
CA GLY A 439 -25.07 18.35 -4.62
C GLY A 439 -24.33 17.52 -3.56
N ASN A 440 -24.77 16.30 -3.36
CA ASN A 440 -24.19 15.33 -2.43
C ASN A 440 -23.13 14.40 -3.07
N VAL A 441 -22.65 14.73 -4.26
CA VAL A 441 -21.62 13.97 -4.96
C VAL A 441 -20.38 14.83 -5.18
N ALA A 442 -19.21 14.29 -4.83
CA ALA A 442 -17.92 14.95 -5.08
C ALA A 442 -16.89 13.94 -5.60
N GLY A 443 -15.87 14.44 -6.25
CA GLY A 443 -14.75 13.64 -6.71
C GLY A 443 -13.46 14.44 -6.78
N THR A 444 -12.33 13.78 -6.63
CA THR A 444 -10.97 14.34 -6.64
C THR A 444 -9.99 13.33 -7.24
N TYR A 445 -8.88 13.81 -7.79
CA TYR A 445 -7.78 12.92 -8.19
C TYR A 445 -6.82 12.57 -7.04
N VAL A 446 -6.91 13.30 -5.92
CA VAL A 446 -5.92 13.21 -4.85
C VAL A 446 -6.11 11.97 -4.01
N HIS A 447 -5.06 11.15 -3.93
CA HIS A 447 -4.87 10.07 -2.98
C HIS A 447 -4.22 10.57 -1.68
N GLY A 448 -4.39 9.82 -0.58
CA GLY A 448 -3.80 10.17 0.71
C GLY A 448 -4.44 11.38 1.40
N LEU A 449 -5.51 11.95 0.85
CA LEU A 449 -6.15 13.19 1.33
C LEU A 449 -6.68 13.11 2.78
N PHE A 450 -6.76 11.93 3.35
CA PHE A 450 -7.20 11.73 4.74
C PHE A 450 -6.06 11.56 5.75
N GLU A 451 -4.81 11.43 5.29
CA GLU A 451 -3.66 11.16 6.18
C GLU A 451 -3.26 12.40 6.98
N ASP A 452 -3.33 13.58 6.39
CA ASP A 452 -2.84 14.83 6.96
C ASP A 452 -3.83 15.98 6.78
N GLY A 453 -3.74 16.98 7.66
CA GLY A 453 -4.57 18.18 7.61
C GLY A 453 -5.88 18.08 8.39
N SER A 454 -6.80 19.00 8.07
CA SER A 454 -8.07 19.15 8.80
C SER A 454 -9.25 18.40 8.17
N LEU A 455 -9.07 17.87 6.94
CA LEU A 455 -10.18 17.27 6.18
C LEU A 455 -10.81 16.08 6.90
N THR A 456 -10.01 15.13 7.38
CA THR A 456 -10.51 13.94 8.10
C THR A 456 -11.30 14.31 9.34
N LYS A 457 -10.78 15.25 10.14
CA LYS A 457 -11.47 15.76 11.32
C LYS A 457 -12.82 16.38 10.97
N ASN A 458 -12.85 17.27 9.98
CA ASN A 458 -14.05 18.00 9.57
C ASN A 458 -15.10 17.05 8.97
N LEU A 459 -14.67 16.09 8.12
CA LEU A 459 -15.53 15.06 7.55
C LEU A 459 -16.20 14.21 8.62
N CYS A 460 -15.40 13.65 9.54
CA CYS A 460 -15.91 12.80 10.62
C CYS A 460 -16.83 13.58 11.54
N SER A 461 -16.48 14.82 11.91
CA SER A 461 -17.31 15.68 12.75
C SER A 461 -18.66 16.00 12.10
N ALA A 462 -18.68 16.31 10.80
CA ALA A 462 -19.90 16.60 10.06
C ALA A 462 -20.83 15.36 9.97
N LEU A 463 -20.26 14.19 9.69
CA LEU A 463 -21.02 12.93 9.62
C LEU A 463 -21.61 12.53 10.98
N LEU A 464 -20.82 12.65 12.06
CA LEU A 464 -21.27 12.34 13.42
C LEU A 464 -22.36 13.31 13.90
N SER A 465 -22.16 14.61 13.63
CA SER A 465 -23.16 15.64 13.97
C SER A 465 -24.49 15.38 13.27
N LYS A 466 -24.48 14.91 12.02
CA LYS A 466 -25.68 14.52 11.27
C LYS A 466 -26.46 13.38 11.97
N LYS A 467 -25.75 12.52 12.71
CA LYS A 467 -26.33 11.43 13.53
C LYS A 467 -26.63 11.84 14.98
N GLY A 468 -26.38 13.07 15.37
CA GLY A 468 -26.55 13.53 16.75
C GLY A 468 -25.51 12.96 17.72
N ILE A 469 -24.37 12.50 17.22
CA ILE A 469 -23.26 11.98 18.02
C ILE A 469 -22.29 13.11 18.29
N CYS A 470 -21.90 13.31 19.57
CA CYS A 470 -20.97 14.38 19.95
C CYS A 470 -19.57 14.08 19.42
N ALA A 471 -18.99 15.02 18.68
CA ALA A 471 -17.69 14.88 18.01
C ALA A 471 -16.48 15.27 18.89
N GLU A 472 -16.68 15.78 20.12
CA GLU A 472 -15.61 16.35 20.95
C GLU A 472 -14.52 15.36 21.40
N ALA A 473 -14.78 14.04 21.29
CA ALA A 473 -13.85 12.97 21.67
C ALA A 473 -13.04 12.39 20.48
N LEU A 474 -13.10 12.95 19.27
CA LEU A 474 -12.93 12.20 18.02
C LEU A 474 -11.70 12.55 17.19
N THR A 475 -10.69 13.21 17.72
CA THR A 475 -9.50 13.50 16.93
C THR A 475 -8.33 12.65 17.37
N GLN A 476 -8.20 11.48 16.78
CA GLN A 476 -6.94 10.75 16.85
C GLN A 476 -5.99 11.34 15.80
N ASP A 477 -4.84 11.82 16.25
CA ASP A 477 -3.74 12.17 15.37
C ASP A 477 -3.24 10.89 14.70
N TYR A 478 -3.46 10.77 13.39
CA TYR A 478 -3.13 9.56 12.64
C TYR A 478 -1.63 9.31 12.57
N ALA A 479 -0.80 10.35 12.50
CA ALA A 479 0.65 10.22 12.50
C ALA A 479 1.15 9.68 13.85
N ALA A 480 0.69 10.24 14.96
CA ALA A 480 1.01 9.74 16.30
C ALA A 480 0.49 8.31 16.52
N PHE A 481 -0.69 8.00 15.99
CA PHE A 481 -1.22 6.64 16.00
C PHE A 481 -0.30 5.66 15.25
N LYS A 482 0.11 5.96 14.02
CA LYS A 482 1.02 5.12 13.23
C LYS A 482 2.34 4.90 13.98
N GLU A 483 2.93 5.95 14.55
CA GLU A 483 4.15 5.83 15.35
C GLU A 483 3.99 4.84 16.50
N SER A 484 2.86 4.89 17.22
CA SER A 484 2.57 3.95 18.32
C SER A 484 2.44 2.50 17.81
N GLN A 485 1.92 2.30 16.60
CA GLN A 485 1.78 0.97 15.99
C GLN A 485 3.13 0.40 15.56
N TYR A 486 4.05 1.24 15.05
CA TYR A 486 5.42 0.81 14.75
C TYR A 486 6.18 0.44 16.02
N ASP A 487 6.03 1.21 17.09
CA ASP A 487 6.67 0.91 18.37
C ASP A 487 6.11 -0.37 19.01
N LEU A 488 4.78 -0.60 18.93
CA LEU A 488 4.15 -1.84 19.35
C LEU A 488 4.70 -3.05 18.56
N LEU A 489 4.74 -2.94 17.23
CA LEU A 489 5.26 -4.00 16.36
C LEU A 489 6.73 -4.33 16.68
N ALA A 490 7.57 -3.31 16.82
CA ALA A 490 8.98 -3.48 17.15
C ALA A 490 9.17 -4.13 18.53
N ALA A 491 8.41 -3.69 19.56
CA ALA A 491 8.49 -4.25 20.89
C ALA A 491 8.11 -5.73 20.95
N GLU A 492 7.04 -6.13 20.25
CA GLU A 492 6.62 -7.53 20.22
C GLU A 492 7.58 -8.42 19.44
N VAL A 493 8.10 -7.94 18.29
CA VAL A 493 9.08 -8.70 17.49
C VAL A 493 10.42 -8.80 18.23
N ARG A 494 10.88 -7.73 18.91
CA ARG A 494 12.11 -7.73 19.71
C ARG A 494 12.06 -8.75 20.84
N LYS A 495 10.92 -8.93 21.50
CA LYS A 495 10.74 -9.95 22.55
C LYS A 495 10.76 -11.37 22.00
N ALA A 496 10.32 -11.54 20.75
CA ALA A 496 10.11 -12.83 20.13
C ALA A 496 11.35 -13.38 19.41
N LEU A 497 12.28 -12.51 19.02
CA LEU A 497 13.48 -12.86 18.27
C LEU A 497 14.74 -12.79 19.15
N ASP A 498 15.70 -13.71 18.91
CA ASP A 498 17.05 -13.61 19.44
C ASP A 498 17.83 -12.50 18.70
N MET A 499 17.72 -11.28 19.22
CA MET A 499 18.36 -10.11 18.60
C MET A 499 19.89 -10.19 18.63
N GLU A 500 20.52 -10.82 19.65
CA GLU A 500 21.96 -11.02 19.67
C GLU A 500 22.42 -11.94 18.54
N GLN A 501 21.68 -13.00 18.30
CA GLN A 501 21.93 -13.91 17.17
C GLN A 501 21.80 -13.14 15.85
N ILE A 502 20.77 -12.31 15.69
CA ILE A 502 20.54 -11.50 14.49
C ILE A 502 21.69 -10.53 14.23
N TYR A 503 22.16 -9.81 15.25
CA TYR A 503 23.32 -8.92 15.10
C TYR A 503 24.58 -9.69 14.70
N ARG A 504 24.86 -10.85 15.33
CA ARG A 504 25.99 -11.71 14.97
C ARG A 504 25.93 -12.24 13.52
N MET A 505 24.73 -12.52 13.00
CA MET A 505 24.53 -12.95 11.61
C MET A 505 24.90 -11.85 10.61
N MET A 506 24.71 -10.58 10.96
CA MET A 506 25.02 -9.44 10.12
C MET A 506 26.51 -9.04 10.16
N GLU A 507 27.24 -9.46 11.17
CA GLU A 507 28.68 -9.22 11.26
C GLU A 507 29.38 -10.02 10.15
N LYS A 508 30.03 -9.33 9.20
CA LYS A 508 30.88 -9.98 8.22
C LYS A 508 32.08 -10.57 8.94
N GLN A 509 32.29 -11.88 8.81
CA GLN A 509 33.50 -12.50 9.34
C GLN A 509 34.73 -11.89 8.66
N GLU A 510 35.69 -11.43 9.47
CA GLU A 510 37.00 -10.94 9.03
C GLU A 510 37.77 -12.11 8.37
N GLY A 511 37.46 -12.46 7.16
CA GLY A 511 38.10 -13.59 6.47
C GLY A 511 37.65 -13.82 5.04
N ASP A 512 36.52 -13.24 4.63
CA ASP A 512 35.96 -13.41 3.27
C ASP A 512 36.24 -12.15 2.38
N ARG A 513 37.49 -11.70 2.34
CA ARG A 513 37.98 -10.73 1.36
C ARG A 513 38.85 -11.38 0.30
#